data_d151f2c7bd50b33e57465833aae188aa
#
_entry.id   d151f2c7bd50b33e57465833aae188aa
#
_cell.length_a   1.000
_cell.length_b   1.000
_cell.length_c   1.000
_cell.angle_alpha   90.00
_cell.angle_beta   90.00
_cell.angle_gamma   90.00
#
_symmetry.space_group_name_H-M   'P 1'
#
loop_
_entity.id
_entity.type
_entity.pdbx_description
1 polymer ?
#
loop_
_entity_poly.entity_id
_entity_poly.type
_entity_poly.pdbx_seq_one_letter_code
_entity_poly.pdbx_strand_id
1 'polypeptide(L)'
;MADPVVAIVGAGPAGVRAAETLARGGVRPILFDEGERPGGQIYRQPPRGAGRAAAELYGLEAAKAAAIHRVLPDLADRVDYRPRTLVWNVFQSQLDLLGPDGYGEQRFDRLILATGAMDRALPFP
;
A
#
# COMPACT_ATOMS: atom_id res chain seq x y z
N MET A 1 12.37 -1.80 -25.85
CA MET A 1 11.07 -2.18 -25.28
C MET A 1 10.79 -1.31 -24.07
N ALA A 2 9.56 -0.88 -23.92
CA ALA A 2 9.15 -0.16 -22.72
C ALA A 2 9.18 -1.09 -21.50
N ASP A 3 9.48 -0.51 -20.33
CA ASP A 3 9.43 -1.25 -19.07
C ASP A 3 7.99 -1.68 -18.76
N PRO A 4 7.78 -2.88 -18.18
CA PRO A 4 6.45 -3.32 -17.85
C PRO A 4 5.82 -2.43 -16.78
N VAL A 5 4.54 -2.14 -16.95
CA VAL A 5 3.73 -1.46 -15.94
C VAL A 5 3.32 -2.49 -14.88
N VAL A 6 3.88 -2.36 -13.69
CA VAL A 6 3.56 -3.24 -12.55
C VAL A 6 2.70 -2.48 -11.57
N ALA A 7 1.48 -2.97 -11.34
CA ALA A 7 0.57 -2.42 -10.35
C ALA A 7 0.55 -3.30 -9.10
N ILE A 8 0.52 -2.66 -7.93
CA ILE A 8 0.38 -3.32 -6.63
C ILE A 8 -0.84 -2.73 -5.93
N VAL A 9 -1.72 -3.57 -5.43
CA VAL A 9 -2.90 -3.16 -4.67
C VAL A 9 -2.73 -3.55 -3.21
N GLY A 10 -2.67 -2.55 -2.35
CA GLY A 10 -2.47 -2.69 -0.91
C GLY A 10 -1.09 -2.27 -0.43
N ALA A 11 -1.03 -1.26 0.44
CA ALA A 11 0.19 -0.72 1.05
C ALA A 11 0.37 -1.18 2.51
N GLY A 12 -0.05 -2.39 2.82
CA GLY A 12 0.37 -3.11 4.01
C GLY A 12 1.81 -3.60 3.89
N PRO A 13 2.33 -4.34 4.87
CA PRO A 13 3.73 -4.81 4.85
C PRO A 13 4.10 -5.56 3.58
N ALA A 14 3.22 -6.42 3.07
CA ALA A 14 3.47 -7.20 1.87
C ALA A 14 3.60 -6.33 0.62
N GLY A 15 2.66 -5.40 0.41
CA GLY A 15 2.67 -4.50 -0.75
C GLY A 15 3.85 -3.54 -0.72
N VAL A 16 4.18 -3.00 0.45
CA VAL A 16 5.33 -2.11 0.63
C VAL A 16 6.65 -2.83 0.33
N ARG A 17 6.80 -4.08 0.80
CA ARG A 17 8.01 -4.88 0.51
C ARG A 17 8.08 -5.30 -0.96
N ALA A 18 6.94 -5.59 -1.59
CA ALA A 18 6.90 -5.85 -3.03
C ALA A 18 7.36 -4.62 -3.83
N ALA A 19 6.85 -3.44 -3.48
CA ALA A 19 7.25 -2.17 -4.10
C ALA A 19 8.74 -1.90 -3.92
N GLU A 20 9.28 -2.10 -2.71
CA GLU A 20 10.70 -1.96 -2.42
C GLU A 20 11.56 -2.89 -3.28
N THR A 21 11.18 -4.15 -3.36
CA THR A 21 11.92 -5.16 -4.14
C THR A 21 11.96 -4.79 -5.62
N LEU A 22 10.83 -4.40 -6.20
CA LEU A 22 10.74 -3.96 -7.59
C LEU A 22 11.57 -2.69 -7.83
N ALA A 23 11.45 -1.71 -6.96
CA ALA A 23 12.19 -0.46 -7.09
C ALA A 23 13.71 -0.67 -7.02
N ARG A 24 14.17 -1.52 -6.11
CA ARG A 24 15.59 -1.91 -6.02
C ARG A 24 16.06 -2.68 -7.25
N GLY A 25 15.17 -3.44 -7.88
CA GLY A 25 15.41 -4.14 -9.14
C GLY A 25 15.32 -3.26 -10.40
N GLY A 26 15.09 -1.96 -10.25
CA GLY A 26 15.01 -1.01 -11.37
C GLY A 26 13.63 -0.89 -12.02
N VAL A 27 12.61 -1.53 -11.47
CA VAL A 27 11.22 -1.39 -11.91
C VAL A 27 10.52 -0.35 -11.04
N ARG A 28 9.83 0.61 -11.64
CA ARG A 28 9.03 1.61 -10.93
C ARG A 28 7.58 1.16 -10.83
N PRO A 29 7.16 0.52 -9.72
CA PRO A 29 5.78 0.08 -9.58
C PRO A 29 4.83 1.22 -9.25
N ILE A 30 3.55 1.00 -9.53
CA ILE A 30 2.45 1.84 -9.06
C ILE A 30 1.81 1.12 -7.87
N LEU A 31 1.78 1.76 -6.71
CA LEU A 31 1.24 1.19 -5.47
C LEU A 31 -0.03 1.94 -5.06
N PHE A 32 -1.15 1.24 -5.06
CA PHE A 32 -2.46 1.77 -4.66
C PHE A 32 -2.83 1.32 -3.26
N ASP A 33 -3.40 2.22 -2.49
CA ASP A 33 -4.03 1.90 -1.20
C ASP A 33 -5.21 2.83 -0.93
N GLU A 34 -6.27 2.28 -0.34
CA GLU A 34 -7.44 3.09 0.05
C GLU A 34 -7.16 3.96 1.27
N GLY A 35 -6.20 3.56 2.11
CA GLY A 35 -5.77 4.33 3.26
C GLY A 35 -4.93 5.55 2.89
N GLU A 36 -4.80 6.46 3.84
CA GLU A 36 -4.00 7.66 3.66
C GLU A 36 -2.49 7.39 3.77
N ARG A 37 -2.10 6.43 4.59
CA ARG A 37 -0.71 6.14 4.95
C ARG A 37 -0.43 4.64 4.91
N PRO A 38 0.79 4.22 4.52
CA PRO A 38 1.15 2.80 4.47
C PRO A 38 1.24 2.17 5.86
N GLY A 39 1.20 0.84 5.91
CA GLY A 39 1.34 0.07 7.14
C GLY A 39 0.30 -1.02 7.32
N GLY A 40 -0.80 -0.94 6.59
CA GLY A 40 -1.90 -1.90 6.68
C GLY A 40 -2.57 -1.91 8.05
N GLN A 41 -3.14 -3.03 8.44
CA GLN A 41 -3.78 -3.18 9.76
C GLN A 41 -2.77 -3.32 10.89
N ILE A 42 -1.71 -4.08 10.69
CA ILE A 42 -0.73 -4.40 11.73
C ILE A 42 0.15 -3.19 12.12
N TYR A 43 0.52 -2.36 11.14
CA TYR A 43 1.35 -1.17 11.36
C TYR A 43 0.61 0.11 10.96
N ARG A 44 -0.69 0.16 11.25
CA ARG A 44 -1.52 1.32 10.97
C ARG A 44 -0.94 2.57 11.63
N GLN A 45 -0.73 3.59 10.83
CA GLN A 45 -0.29 4.88 11.34
C GLN A 45 -1.51 5.67 11.84
N PRO A 46 -1.37 6.35 12.99
CA PRO A 46 -2.43 7.21 13.49
C PRO A 46 -2.60 8.45 12.59
N PRO A 47 -3.71 9.16 12.71
CA PRO A 47 -3.87 10.46 12.04
C PRO A 47 -2.70 11.39 12.33
N ARG A 48 -2.36 12.23 11.37
CA ARG A 48 -1.28 13.22 11.55
C ARG A 48 -1.58 14.11 12.77
N GLY A 49 -0.57 14.31 13.61
CA GLY A 49 -0.69 15.11 14.83
C GLY A 49 -1.25 14.39 16.05
N ALA A 50 -1.50 13.09 15.99
CA ALA A 50 -2.00 12.31 17.13
C ALA A 50 -1.02 12.19 18.30
N GLY A 51 0.26 12.50 18.12
CA GLY A 51 1.25 12.65 19.20
C GLY A 51 1.61 11.40 19.99
N ARG A 52 1.22 10.20 19.54
CA ARG A 52 1.55 8.94 20.23
C ARG A 52 2.91 8.39 19.82
N ALA A 53 3.66 7.91 20.81
CA ALA A 53 4.96 7.28 20.55
C ALA A 53 4.78 5.93 19.87
N ALA A 54 5.74 5.54 19.01
CA ALA A 54 5.72 4.26 18.31
C ALA A 54 5.69 3.05 19.28
N ALA A 55 6.37 3.17 20.42
CA ALA A 55 6.35 2.12 21.44
C ALA A 55 4.96 1.88 22.06
N GLU A 56 4.15 2.92 22.18
CA GLU A 56 2.76 2.80 22.64
C GLU A 56 1.86 2.13 21.61
N LEU A 57 2.09 2.45 20.32
CA LEU A 57 1.25 1.95 19.23
C LEU A 57 1.60 0.53 18.83
N TYR A 58 2.88 0.19 18.80
CA TYR A 58 3.37 -1.06 18.20
C TYR A 58 4.13 -1.95 19.18
N GLY A 59 4.36 -1.49 20.42
CA GLY A 59 5.06 -2.27 21.43
C GLY A 59 6.41 -2.79 20.93
N LEU A 60 6.63 -4.10 21.05
CA LEU A 60 7.87 -4.75 20.61
C LEU A 60 8.07 -4.73 19.08
N GLU A 61 7.03 -4.46 18.32
CA GLU A 61 7.07 -4.37 16.84
C GLU A 61 7.43 -2.97 16.34
N ALA A 62 7.69 -1.99 17.23
CA ALA A 62 7.91 -0.59 16.85
C ALA A 62 9.05 -0.43 15.83
N ALA A 63 10.14 -1.19 15.94
CA ALA A 63 11.25 -1.15 14.99
C ALA A 63 10.85 -1.66 13.60
N LYS A 64 10.06 -2.73 13.53
CA LYS A 64 9.53 -3.28 12.27
C LYS A 64 8.53 -2.32 11.63
N ALA A 65 7.65 -1.72 12.43
CA ALA A 65 6.72 -0.70 11.95
C ALA A 65 7.48 0.48 11.34
N ALA A 66 8.49 1.01 12.03
CA ALA A 66 9.31 2.11 11.53
C ALA A 66 10.03 1.74 10.22
N ALA A 67 10.52 0.51 10.10
CA ALA A 67 11.16 0.03 8.87
C ALA A 67 10.21 0.04 7.68
N ILE A 68 8.97 -0.43 7.87
CA ILE A 68 7.93 -0.41 6.82
C ILE A 68 7.54 1.03 6.48
N HIS A 69 7.34 1.89 7.47
CA HIS A 69 6.91 3.28 7.25
C HIS A 69 7.94 4.12 6.48
N ARG A 70 9.22 3.78 6.56
CA ARG A 70 10.29 4.51 5.85
C ARG A 70 10.47 4.13 4.39
N VAL A 71 10.00 2.95 3.97
CA VAL A 71 10.26 2.44 2.62
C VAL A 71 9.79 3.41 1.55
N LEU A 72 8.54 3.85 1.62
CA LEU A 72 7.96 4.73 0.59
C LEU A 72 8.59 6.12 0.56
N PRO A 73 8.81 6.82 1.70
CA PRO A 73 9.55 8.06 1.69
C PRO A 73 10.98 7.92 1.12
N ASP A 74 11.68 6.85 1.48
CA ASP A 74 13.04 6.61 1.00
C ASP A 74 13.12 6.29 -0.50
N LEU A 75 12.02 5.82 -1.09
CA LEU A 75 11.91 5.44 -2.50
C LEU A 75 10.89 6.31 -3.27
N ALA A 76 10.65 7.53 -2.81
CA ALA A 76 9.59 8.41 -3.35
C ALA A 76 9.69 8.66 -4.86
N ASP A 77 10.91 8.72 -5.40
CA ASP A 77 11.17 8.88 -6.83
C ASP A 77 11.13 7.57 -7.64
N ARG A 78 11.10 6.42 -6.95
CA ARG A 78 11.20 5.09 -7.54
C ARG A 78 9.93 4.24 -7.42
N VAL A 79 8.94 4.73 -6.68
CA VAL A 79 7.62 4.11 -6.49
C VAL A 79 6.56 5.18 -6.72
N ASP A 80 5.62 4.90 -7.61
CA ASP A 80 4.44 5.77 -7.80
C ASP A 80 3.39 5.35 -6.75
N TYR A 81 3.44 6.00 -5.59
CA TYR A 81 2.51 5.71 -4.49
C TYR A 81 1.24 6.56 -4.60
N ARG A 82 0.11 5.89 -4.64
CA ARG A 82 -1.23 6.51 -4.75
C ARG A 82 -2.11 6.13 -3.56
N PRO A 83 -2.01 6.87 -2.44
CA PRO A 83 -2.89 6.70 -1.29
C PRO A 83 -4.32 7.20 -1.59
N ARG A 84 -5.25 6.91 -0.69
CA ARG A 84 -6.66 7.29 -0.79
C ARG A 84 -7.28 6.95 -2.15
N THR A 85 -6.86 5.81 -2.69
CA THR A 85 -7.30 5.32 -3.99
C THR A 85 -7.81 3.90 -3.83
N LEU A 86 -9.10 3.73 -3.97
CA LEU A 86 -9.76 2.43 -3.95
C LEU A 86 -9.67 1.80 -5.33
N VAL A 87 -9.15 0.59 -5.41
CA VAL A 87 -9.29 -0.27 -6.58
C VAL A 87 -10.55 -1.10 -6.37
N TRP A 88 -11.60 -0.78 -7.11
CA TRP A 88 -12.90 -1.41 -6.92
C TRP A 88 -13.23 -2.49 -7.96
N ASN A 89 -12.49 -2.51 -9.06
CA ASN A 89 -12.67 -3.53 -10.09
C ASN A 89 -11.35 -3.82 -10.80
N VAL A 90 -11.21 -5.06 -11.25
CA VAL A 90 -10.11 -5.52 -12.10
C VAL A 90 -10.75 -6.25 -13.28
N PHE A 91 -10.54 -5.75 -14.48
CA PHE A 91 -11.02 -6.38 -15.69
C PHE A 91 -9.92 -6.44 -16.75
N GLN A 92 -9.62 -7.64 -17.22
CA GLN A 92 -8.51 -7.88 -18.15
C GLN A 92 -7.19 -7.29 -17.58
N SER A 93 -6.58 -6.32 -18.27
CA SER A 93 -5.35 -5.65 -17.87
C SER A 93 -5.59 -4.21 -17.39
N GLN A 94 -6.73 -3.96 -16.74
CA GLN A 94 -7.14 -2.65 -16.27
C GLN A 94 -7.65 -2.71 -14.84
N LEU A 95 -7.25 -1.74 -14.05
CA LEU A 95 -7.82 -1.44 -12.74
C LEU A 95 -8.79 -0.26 -12.88
N ASP A 96 -9.96 -0.38 -12.27
CA ASP A 96 -10.88 0.73 -12.12
C ASP A 96 -10.72 1.33 -10.72
N LEU A 97 -10.56 2.64 -10.66
CA LEU A 97 -10.10 3.37 -9.49
C LEU A 97 -11.15 4.38 -9.02
N LEU A 98 -11.20 4.60 -7.73
CA LEU A 98 -11.88 5.74 -7.12
C LEU A 98 -10.88 6.43 -6.19
N GLY A 99 -10.43 7.60 -6.57
CA GLY A 99 -9.46 8.39 -5.83
C GLY A 99 -10.02 9.74 -5.38
N PRO A 100 -9.16 10.61 -4.81
CA PRO A 100 -9.56 11.94 -4.36
C PRO A 100 -10.18 12.81 -5.46
N ASP A 101 -9.73 12.60 -6.71
CA ASP A 101 -10.18 13.37 -7.88
C ASP A 101 -11.33 12.70 -8.65
N GLY A 102 -11.90 11.63 -8.10
CA GLY A 102 -12.98 10.87 -8.69
C GLY A 102 -12.55 9.55 -9.32
N TYR A 103 -13.31 9.11 -10.33
CA TYR A 103 -13.04 7.85 -11.01
C TYR A 103 -11.84 7.95 -11.94
N GLY A 104 -11.12 6.84 -12.06
CA GLY A 104 -10.00 6.70 -12.97
C GLY A 104 -9.76 5.26 -13.37
N GLU A 105 -8.83 5.07 -14.28
CA GLU A 105 -8.43 3.77 -14.79
C GLU A 105 -6.91 3.68 -14.84
N GLN A 106 -6.37 2.49 -14.62
CA GLN A 106 -4.95 2.20 -14.75
C GLN A 106 -4.75 0.89 -15.47
N ARG A 107 -4.06 0.93 -16.60
CA ARG A 107 -3.63 -0.29 -17.29
C ARG A 107 -2.36 -0.85 -16.64
N PHE A 108 -2.22 -2.15 -16.70
CA PHE A 108 -1.05 -2.84 -16.17
C PHE A 108 -0.65 -4.04 -17.04
N ASP A 109 0.62 -4.42 -16.97
CA ASP A 109 1.15 -5.66 -17.56
C ASP A 109 1.25 -6.76 -16.51
N ARG A 110 1.50 -6.39 -15.26
CA ARG A 110 1.55 -7.31 -14.11
C ARG A 110 0.82 -6.70 -12.92
N LEU A 111 0.13 -7.55 -12.19
CA LEU A 111 -0.63 -7.17 -11.00
C LEU A 111 -0.20 -8.00 -9.80
N ILE A 112 0.08 -7.31 -8.69
CA ILE A 112 0.32 -7.91 -7.38
C ILE A 112 -0.83 -7.50 -6.47
N LEU A 113 -1.55 -8.47 -5.94
CA LEU A 113 -2.61 -8.25 -4.95
C LEU A 113 -2.05 -8.49 -3.55
N ALA A 114 -2.01 -7.45 -2.76
CA ALA A 114 -1.52 -7.46 -1.36
C ALA A 114 -2.57 -6.82 -0.44
N THR A 115 -3.83 -7.14 -0.66
CA THR A 115 -4.99 -6.51 -0.02
C THR A 115 -5.20 -6.91 1.43
N GLY A 116 -4.44 -7.90 1.91
CA GLY A 116 -4.54 -8.38 3.30
C GLY A 116 -5.83 -9.15 3.57
N ALA A 117 -6.27 -9.09 4.82
CA ALA A 117 -7.47 -9.75 5.30
C ALA A 117 -8.28 -8.79 6.18
N MET A 118 -9.58 -9.02 6.26
CA MET A 118 -10.48 -8.32 7.17
C MET A 118 -10.78 -9.19 8.38
N ASP A 119 -10.79 -8.57 9.55
CA ASP A 119 -11.28 -9.21 10.76
C ASP A 119 -12.78 -9.50 10.63
N ARG A 120 -13.18 -10.68 11.03
CA ARG A 120 -14.58 -11.09 11.03
C ARG A 120 -15.01 -11.43 12.46
N ALA A 121 -15.94 -10.65 12.96
CA ALA A 121 -16.58 -10.99 14.23
C ALA A 121 -17.56 -12.13 14.02
N LEU A 122 -17.38 -13.21 14.78
CA LEU A 122 -18.37 -14.29 14.85
C LEU A 122 -19.22 -14.07 16.09
N PRO A 123 -20.53 -13.90 15.95
CA PRO A 123 -21.39 -13.80 17.12
C PRO A 123 -21.45 -15.17 17.81
N PHE A 124 -21.21 -15.16 19.10
CA PHE A 124 -21.48 -16.34 19.96
C PHE A 124 -22.85 -16.19 20.61
N PRO A 125 -23.62 -17.29 20.76
CA PRO A 125 -24.90 -17.27 21.48
C PRO A 125 -24.71 -16.96 22.96
#